data_b3bbd5ab144b77ed3f5ff746dd0b7e96
#
_entry.id   b3bbd5ab144b77ed3f5ff746dd0b7e96
#
_cell.length_a   1.000
_cell.length_b   1.000
_cell.length_c   1.000
_cell.angle_alpha   90.00
_cell.angle_beta   90.00
_cell.angle_gamma   90.00
#
_symmetry.space_group_name_H-M   'P 1'
#
loop_
_entity.id
_entity.type
_entity.pdbx_description
1 polymer ?
#
loop_
_entity_poly.entity_id
_entity_poly.type
_entity_poly.pdbx_seq_one_letter_code
_entity_poly.pdbx_strand_id
1 'polypeptide(L)' 'VAVEFTVVPERNAVCCRATVETVGQTGVEMEALTAVQVGLLTIYDMCKAVDRGMTMTGVRLVEKMGGKSGHWAA' A
#
# COMPACT_ATOMS: atom_id res chain seq x y z
N VAL A 1 10.41 -2.85 6.43
CA VAL A 1 9.23 -2.22 5.81
C VAL A 1 9.66 -0.99 5.04
N ALA A 2 9.23 -0.89 3.81
CA ALA A 2 9.44 0.30 2.98
C ALA A 2 8.09 0.78 2.46
N VAL A 3 7.86 2.08 2.50
CA VAL A 3 6.64 2.69 1.99
C VAL A 3 7.04 3.79 1.00
N GLU A 4 6.44 3.74 -0.18
CA GLU A 4 6.73 4.69 -1.24
C GLU A 4 5.45 5.36 -1.71
N PHE A 5 5.54 6.65 -2.04
CA PHE A 5 4.43 7.40 -2.60
C PHE A 5 4.82 7.92 -3.99
N THR A 6 3.90 7.82 -4.92
CA THR A 6 4.11 8.32 -6.27
C THR A 6 2.93 9.21 -6.66
N VAL A 7 3.22 10.43 -7.07
CA VAL A 7 2.19 11.36 -7.56
C VAL A 7 1.89 11.03 -9.02
N VAL A 8 0.61 10.93 -9.34
CA VAL A 8 0.14 10.66 -10.70
C VAL A 8 -0.71 11.85 -11.15
N PRO A 9 -0.08 12.91 -11.68
CA PRO A 9 -0.79 14.17 -11.97
C PRO A 9 -1.92 14.02 -12.97
N GLU A 10 -1.75 13.19 -13.99
CA GLU A 10 -2.75 12.98 -15.03
C GLU A 10 -4.04 12.35 -14.52
N ARG A 11 -4.00 11.73 -13.34
CA ARG A 11 -5.17 11.16 -12.66
C ARG A 11 -5.57 11.95 -11.43
N ASN A 12 -4.82 13.01 -11.12
CA ASN A 12 -5.00 13.77 -9.89
C ASN A 12 -5.02 12.84 -8.67
N ALA A 13 -4.01 11.98 -8.60
CA ALA A 13 -3.96 10.89 -7.61
C ALA A 13 -2.57 10.72 -7.02
N VAL A 14 -2.51 10.02 -5.88
CA VAL A 14 -1.26 9.58 -5.27
C VAL A 14 -1.34 8.07 -5.08
N CYS A 15 -0.33 7.38 -5.55
CA CYS A 15 -0.16 5.95 -5.33
C CYS A 15 0.68 5.71 -4.09
N CYS A 16 0.30 4.71 -3.31
CA CYS A 16 1.09 4.26 -2.16
C CYS A 16 1.46 2.79 -2.35
N ARG A 17 2.74 2.48 -2.20
CA ARG A 17 3.24 1.10 -2.28
C ARG A 17 4.02 0.78 -1.02
N ALA A 18 3.66 -0.32 -0.36
CA ALA A 18 4.37 -0.81 0.80
C ALA A 18 5.02 -2.15 0.49
N THR A 19 6.26 -2.30 0.91
CA THR A 19 7.03 -3.55 0.79
C THR A 19 7.41 -4.02 2.19
N VAL A 20 7.07 -5.25 2.51
CA VAL A 20 7.39 -5.87 3.79
C VAL A 20 8.11 -7.18 3.53
N GLU A 21 9.25 -7.37 4.19
CA GLU A 21 10.05 -8.58 4.07
C GLU A 21 10.32 -9.15 5.46
N THR A 22 10.40 -10.46 5.53
CA THR A 22 10.79 -11.17 6.74
C THR A 22 11.63 -12.38 6.40
N VAL A 23 12.42 -12.84 7.36
CA VAL A 23 13.15 -14.10 7.25
C VAL A 23 12.31 -15.18 7.89
N GLY A 24 12.10 -16.30 7.19
CA GLY A 24 11.30 -17.40 7.69
C GLY A 24 10.18 -17.76 6.73
N GLN A 25 9.26 -18.60 7.20
CA GLN A 25 8.19 -19.13 6.37
C GLN A 25 6.85 -18.44 6.57
N THR A 26 6.77 -17.48 7.49
CA THR A 26 5.54 -16.75 7.75
C THR A 26 5.35 -15.66 6.71
N GLY A 27 4.17 -15.58 6.13
CA GLY A 27 3.82 -14.52 5.20
C GLY A 27 3.59 -13.19 5.91
N VAL A 28 3.76 -12.08 5.18
CA VAL A 28 3.61 -10.73 5.72
C VAL A 28 2.62 -9.89 4.91
N GLU A 29 1.70 -10.55 4.20
CA GLU A 29 0.72 -9.86 3.36
C GLU A 29 -0.20 -8.95 4.17
N MET A 30 -0.59 -9.35 5.37
CA MET A 30 -1.45 -8.52 6.21
C MET A 30 -0.72 -7.27 6.69
N GLU A 31 0.55 -7.39 7.02
CA GLU A 31 1.39 -6.27 7.41
C GLU A 31 1.54 -5.29 6.26
N ALA A 32 1.76 -5.79 5.03
CA ALA A 32 1.90 -4.95 3.85
C ALA A 32 0.60 -4.20 3.53
N LEU A 33 -0.53 -4.90 3.55
CA LEU A 33 -1.84 -4.29 3.33
C LEU A 33 -2.18 -3.25 4.38
N THR A 34 -1.84 -3.52 5.64
CA THR A 34 -2.04 -2.59 6.74
C THR A 34 -1.18 -1.34 6.53
N ALA A 35 0.09 -1.51 6.18
CA ALA A 35 1.00 -0.39 5.96
C ALA A 35 0.51 0.53 4.84
N VAL A 36 0.02 -0.03 3.75
CA VAL A 36 -0.52 0.74 2.63
C VAL A 36 -1.75 1.54 3.06
N GLN A 37 -2.64 0.93 3.82
CA GLN A 37 -3.85 1.61 4.29
C GLN A 37 -3.53 2.75 5.24
N VAL A 38 -2.60 2.55 6.17
CA VAL A 38 -2.15 3.62 7.07
C VAL A 38 -1.49 4.74 6.28
N GLY A 39 -0.69 4.42 5.26
CA GLY A 39 -0.09 5.41 4.37
C GLY A 39 -1.14 6.26 3.67
N LEU A 40 -2.17 5.64 3.11
CA LEU A 40 -3.25 6.35 2.44
C LEU A 40 -4.06 7.21 3.42
N LEU A 41 -4.33 6.71 4.62
CA LEU A 41 -5.00 7.48 5.66
C LEU A 41 -4.18 8.71 6.07
N THR A 42 -2.87 8.57 6.14
CA THR A 42 -1.97 9.69 6.45
C THR A 42 -2.07 10.78 5.38
N ILE A 43 -2.04 10.38 4.10
CA ILE A 43 -2.20 11.32 2.99
C ILE A 43 -3.55 12.04 3.09
N TYR A 44 -4.61 11.30 3.33
CA TYR A 44 -5.95 11.86 3.49
C TYR A 44 -5.97 12.89 4.62
N ASP A 45 -5.42 12.54 5.77
CA ASP A 45 -5.39 13.42 6.92
C ASP A 45 -4.67 14.74 6.64
N MET A 46 -3.53 14.66 5.93
CA MET A 46 -2.73 15.83 5.60
C MET A 46 -3.38 16.72 4.54
N CYS A 47 -4.16 16.15 3.63
CA CYS A 47 -4.73 16.86 2.48
C CYS A 47 -6.22 17.19 2.61
N LYS A 48 -6.90 16.68 3.63
CA LYS A 48 -8.36 16.83 3.76
C LYS A 48 -8.84 18.28 3.88
N ALA A 49 -7.96 19.15 4.35
CA ALA A 49 -8.31 20.58 4.44
C ALA A 49 -8.51 21.20 3.05
N VAL A 50 -7.85 20.65 2.03
CA VAL A 50 -7.94 21.12 0.65
C VAL A 50 -9.01 20.34 -0.11
N ASP A 51 -9.08 19.03 0.09
CA ASP A 51 -10.04 18.18 -0.63
C ASP A 51 -10.52 17.04 0.27
N ARG A 52 -11.73 17.13 0.74
CA ARG A 52 -12.37 16.09 1.57
C ARG A 52 -13.00 14.98 0.73
N GLY A 53 -13.11 15.19 -0.58
CA GLY A 53 -13.71 14.24 -1.49
C GLY A 53 -12.75 13.16 -1.99
N MET A 54 -11.54 13.08 -1.45
CA MET A 54 -10.58 12.05 -1.86
C MET A 54 -11.10 10.66 -1.55
N THR A 55 -10.82 9.73 -2.46
CA THR A 55 -11.21 8.33 -2.33
C THR A 55 -9.97 7.47 -2.22
N MET A 56 -9.96 6.56 -1.24
CA MET A 56 -8.93 5.54 -1.11
C MET A 56 -9.45 4.27 -1.77
N THR A 57 -8.78 3.82 -2.82
CA THR A 57 -9.25 2.70 -3.62
C THR A 57 -8.09 1.86 -4.13
N GLY A 58 -8.40 0.67 -4.63
CA GLY A 58 -7.45 -0.20 -5.27
C GLY A 58 -6.43 -0.82 -4.31
N VAL A 59 -6.73 -0.86 -3.01
CA VAL A 59 -5.84 -1.49 -2.04
C VAL A 59 -5.82 -3.00 -2.31
N ARG A 60 -4.65 -3.53 -2.64
CA ARG A 60 -4.50 -4.94 -3.01
C ARG A 60 -3.07 -5.41 -2.87
N LEU A 61 -2.91 -6.71 -2.82
CA LEU A 61 -1.61 -7.35 -2.85
C LEU A 61 -1.15 -7.45 -4.31
N VAL A 62 0.06 -6.95 -4.59
CA VAL A 62 0.63 -6.96 -5.95
C VAL A 62 1.50 -8.18 -6.15
N GLU A 63 2.30 -8.53 -5.14
CA GLU A 63 3.21 -9.65 -5.23
C GLU A 63 3.45 -10.25 -3.85
N LYS A 64 3.56 -11.58 -3.81
CA LYS A 64 3.89 -12.31 -2.61
C LYS A 64 4.91 -13.39 -2.95
N MET A 65 5.97 -13.49 -2.15
CA MET A 65 6.98 -14.54 -2.25
C MET A 65 7.14 -15.21 -0.90
N GLY A 66 7.33 -16.54 -0.91
CA GLY A 66 7.47 -17.32 0.31
C GLY A 66 6.12 -17.61 0.97
N GLY A 67 6.13 -18.00 2.25
CA GLY A 67 4.95 -18.43 2.95
C GLY A 67 4.41 -19.75 2.42
N LYS A 68 3.17 -20.07 2.75
CA LYS A 68 2.54 -21.33 2.35
C LYS A 68 2.15 -21.38 0.89
N SER A 69 1.87 -20.24 0.29
CA SER A 69 1.41 -20.14 -1.10
C SER A 69 2.54 -19.99 -2.10
N GLY A 70 3.80 -19.82 -1.65
CA GLY A 70 4.92 -19.58 -2.52
C GLY A 70 4.85 -18.19 -3.17
N HIS A 71 5.38 -18.09 -4.41
CA HIS A 71 5.41 -16.83 -5.13
C HIS A 71 4.07 -16.57 -5.81
N TRP A 72 3.60 -15.33 -5.70
CA TRP A 72 2.37 -14.87 -6.35
C TRP A 72 2.55 -13.42 -6.78
N ALA A 73 2.03 -13.10 -7.97
CA ALA A 73 2.05 -11.72 -8.50
C ALA A 73 0.77 -11.44 -9.27
N ALA A 74 0.28 -10.22 -9.10
CA ALA A 74 -0.92 -9.77 -9.82
C ALA A 74 -0.58 -9.33 -11.26
#